data_4c12c430dff0267a16d9d3b616eac4e6
#
_entry.id   4c12c430dff0267a16d9d3b616eac4e6
#
_cell.length_a   1.000
_cell.length_b   1.000
_cell.length_c   1.000
_cell.angle_alpha   90.00
_cell.angle_beta   90.00
_cell.angle_gamma   90.00
#
_symmetry.space_group_name_H-M   'P 1'
#
loop_
_entity.id
_entity.type
_entity.pdbx_description
1 polymer ?
#
loop_
_entity_poly.entity_id
_entity_poly.type
_entity_poly.pdbx_seq_one_letter_code
_entity_poly.pdbx_strand_id
1 'polypeptide(L)'
;KFFQAAILPIITTFFFSAILYIAKLFGVLVFPAWFHQGVLTFLEMLIWFSGGWLFNRMLSLFFWDTLIKKILHHPPPVLLVQLSSIFVIILTLSAIAHFVFHEPLTTLIAAAGGLGFVLGFAVQGLILDLFSGLAIQMDRPFKVGDFINCHNRFGEAMIGRVEETTWRTTRLWTTDRNMVIVPNSYITSTIVTNYSMPGVQARFELKYTLDFSIHSERAIGIFNAALLDSVGSKGPLADPRPKTILTGVNSDGAVYLLRYYLDPTL
;
A
#
# COMPACT_ATOMS: atom_id res chain seq x y z
N LYS A 1 -12.70 28.06 -16.99
CA LYS A 1 -11.62 28.05 -15.99
C LYS A 1 -10.36 27.33 -16.50
N PHE A 2 -10.46 26.17 -17.19
CA PHE A 2 -9.32 25.45 -17.78
C PHE A 2 -8.54 26.32 -18.77
N PHE A 3 -9.23 26.88 -19.75
CA PHE A 3 -8.63 27.76 -20.77
C PHE A 3 -7.96 28.98 -20.16
N GLN A 4 -8.60 29.65 -19.21
CA GLN A 4 -8.05 30.85 -18.56
C GLN A 4 -6.75 30.59 -17.80
N ALA A 5 -6.63 29.40 -17.18
CA ALA A 5 -5.46 29.02 -16.40
C ALA A 5 -4.24 28.62 -17.26
N ALA A 6 -4.45 28.17 -18.50
CA ALA A 6 -3.40 27.78 -19.43
C ALA A 6 -2.97 28.93 -20.37
N ILE A 7 -3.80 29.94 -20.54
CA ILE A 7 -3.52 31.07 -21.48
C ILE A 7 -2.21 31.80 -21.15
N LEU A 8 -1.99 32.14 -19.89
CA LEU A 8 -0.81 32.89 -19.49
C LEU A 8 0.51 32.17 -19.78
N PRO A 9 0.68 30.87 -19.37
CA PRO A 9 1.87 30.10 -19.73
C PRO A 9 2.06 29.94 -21.25
N ILE A 10 0.99 29.76 -22.02
CA ILE A 10 1.05 29.65 -23.47
C ILE A 10 1.57 30.99 -24.08
N ILE A 11 0.97 32.10 -23.68
CA ILE A 11 1.38 33.42 -24.17
C ILE A 11 2.84 33.71 -23.84
N THR A 12 3.28 33.44 -22.61
CA THR A 12 4.67 33.66 -22.20
C THR A 12 5.67 32.81 -23.00
N THR A 13 5.36 31.54 -23.25
CA THR A 13 6.22 30.66 -24.05
C THR A 13 6.32 31.13 -25.51
N PHE A 14 5.21 31.50 -26.14
CA PHE A 14 5.20 32.06 -27.48
C PHE A 14 5.94 33.41 -27.54
N PHE A 15 5.74 34.29 -26.56
CA PHE A 15 6.39 35.58 -26.50
C PHE A 15 7.91 35.46 -26.43
N PHE A 16 8.44 34.64 -25.51
CA PHE A 16 9.89 34.43 -25.42
C PHE A 16 10.45 33.71 -26.64
N SER A 17 9.73 32.78 -27.25
CA SER A 17 10.15 32.14 -28.50
C SER A 17 10.24 33.13 -29.67
N ALA A 18 9.27 34.03 -29.78
CA ALA A 18 9.28 35.09 -30.81
C ALA A 18 10.44 36.06 -30.59
N ILE A 19 10.70 36.50 -29.35
CA ILE A 19 11.84 37.36 -29.03
C ILE A 19 13.16 36.66 -29.35
N LEU A 20 13.32 35.38 -28.99
CA LEU A 20 14.53 34.62 -29.32
C LEU A 20 14.76 34.56 -30.84
N TYR A 21 13.69 34.27 -31.59
CA TYR A 21 13.76 34.24 -33.05
C TYR A 21 14.21 35.57 -33.62
N ILE A 22 13.63 36.71 -33.17
CA ILE A 22 14.01 38.04 -33.56
C ILE A 22 15.46 38.36 -33.16
N ALA A 23 15.87 37.98 -31.93
CA ALA A 23 17.24 38.19 -31.46
C ALA A 23 18.27 37.42 -32.28
N LYS A 24 17.96 36.19 -32.69
CA LYS A 24 18.81 35.40 -33.60
C LYS A 24 18.92 36.00 -34.99
N LEU A 25 17.85 36.63 -35.48
CA LEU A 25 17.83 37.23 -36.84
C LEU A 25 18.57 38.56 -36.91
N PHE A 26 18.40 39.42 -35.91
CA PHE A 26 18.88 40.82 -35.97
C PHE A 26 20.04 41.12 -35.01
N GLY A 27 20.26 40.32 -33.96
CA GLY A 27 21.17 40.65 -32.88
C GLY A 27 22.65 40.65 -33.25
N VAL A 28 23.06 39.95 -34.30
CA VAL A 28 24.45 39.90 -34.78
C VAL A 28 24.88 41.21 -35.39
N LEU A 29 23.94 42.06 -35.84
CA LEU A 29 24.22 43.33 -36.52
C LEU A 29 24.43 44.52 -35.57
N VAL A 30 24.05 44.40 -34.31
CA VAL A 30 23.92 45.56 -33.39
C VAL A 30 24.80 45.47 -32.14
N PHE A 31 25.16 44.28 -31.67
CA PHE A 31 25.84 44.11 -30.37
C PHE A 31 27.14 43.31 -30.48
N PRO A 32 28.11 43.51 -29.53
CA PRO A 32 29.30 42.68 -29.43
C PRO A 32 28.95 41.22 -29.23
N ALA A 33 29.75 40.28 -29.77
CA ALA A 33 29.46 38.88 -29.79
C ALA A 33 29.22 38.25 -28.38
N TRP A 34 29.97 38.68 -27.35
CA TRP A 34 29.81 38.22 -25.97
C TRP A 34 28.47 38.62 -25.34
N PHE A 35 28.01 39.86 -25.64
CA PHE A 35 26.72 40.35 -25.16
C PHE A 35 25.56 39.64 -25.87
N HIS A 36 25.68 39.46 -27.18
CA HIS A 36 24.68 38.73 -27.98
C HIS A 36 24.50 37.29 -27.50
N GLN A 37 25.59 36.55 -27.27
CA GLN A 37 25.53 35.19 -26.73
C GLN A 37 24.86 35.15 -25.36
N GLY A 38 25.21 36.07 -24.45
CA GLY A 38 24.59 36.14 -23.12
C GLY A 38 23.07 36.34 -23.19
N VAL A 39 22.62 37.23 -24.08
CA VAL A 39 21.17 37.48 -24.28
C VAL A 39 20.47 36.25 -24.85
N LEU A 40 21.07 35.57 -25.83
CA LEU A 40 20.49 34.34 -26.40
C LEU A 40 20.36 33.25 -25.35
N THR A 41 21.41 32.98 -24.56
CA THR A 41 21.38 31.99 -23.48
C THR A 41 20.31 32.31 -22.44
N PHE A 42 20.18 33.58 -22.06
CA PHE A 42 19.14 34.02 -21.12
C PHE A 42 17.73 33.83 -21.70
N LEU A 43 17.49 34.12 -22.95
CA LEU A 43 16.21 33.88 -23.63
C LEU A 43 15.90 32.39 -23.74
N GLU A 44 16.88 31.56 -24.05
CA GLU A 44 16.72 30.11 -24.09
C GLU A 44 16.33 29.57 -22.72
N MET A 45 16.95 30.03 -21.62
CA MET A 45 16.52 29.65 -20.25
C MET A 45 15.05 30.05 -19.99
N LEU A 46 14.65 31.26 -20.38
CA LEU A 46 13.26 31.75 -20.20
C LEU A 46 12.24 30.87 -20.96
N ILE A 47 12.59 30.39 -22.14
CA ILE A 47 11.75 29.47 -22.92
C ILE A 47 11.59 28.16 -22.19
N TRP A 48 12.67 27.57 -21.70
CA TRP A 48 12.60 26.33 -20.94
C TRP A 48 11.80 26.49 -19.65
N PHE A 49 11.96 27.58 -18.90
CA PHE A 49 11.17 27.86 -17.70
C PHE A 49 9.69 28.05 -18.02
N SER A 50 9.36 28.81 -19.05
CA SER A 50 7.96 29.02 -19.44
C SER A 50 7.33 27.74 -19.98
N GLY A 51 8.09 26.92 -20.72
CA GLY A 51 7.68 25.58 -21.16
C GLY A 51 7.43 24.60 -20.01
N GLY A 52 8.35 24.57 -19.05
CA GLY A 52 8.19 23.77 -17.83
C GLY A 52 6.99 24.22 -16.99
N TRP A 53 6.78 25.53 -16.85
CA TRP A 53 5.59 26.06 -16.18
C TRP A 53 4.30 25.69 -16.91
N LEU A 54 4.29 25.82 -18.25
CA LEU A 54 3.15 25.37 -19.07
C LEU A 54 2.87 23.90 -18.89
N PHE A 55 3.90 23.05 -18.96
CA PHE A 55 3.77 21.60 -18.76
C PHE A 55 3.24 21.28 -17.37
N ASN A 56 3.78 21.87 -16.31
CA ASN A 56 3.30 21.70 -14.96
C ASN A 56 1.83 22.12 -14.80
N ARG A 57 1.45 23.22 -15.44
CA ARG A 57 0.06 23.69 -15.41
C ARG A 57 -0.89 22.76 -16.13
N MET A 58 -0.49 22.24 -17.29
CA MET A 58 -1.25 21.24 -18.06
C MET A 58 -1.39 19.94 -17.28
N LEU A 59 -0.31 19.49 -16.65
CA LEU A 59 -0.32 18.29 -15.79
C LEU A 59 -1.30 18.48 -14.61
N SER A 60 -1.25 19.62 -13.93
CA SER A 60 -2.16 19.92 -12.82
C SER A 60 -3.62 19.90 -13.26
N LEU A 61 -3.96 20.59 -14.35
CA LEU A 61 -5.33 20.73 -14.82
C LEU A 61 -5.89 19.43 -15.40
N PHE A 62 -5.10 18.73 -16.22
CA PHE A 62 -5.59 17.53 -16.90
C PHE A 62 -5.52 16.30 -16.00
N PHE A 63 -4.36 16.05 -15.40
CA PHE A 63 -4.15 14.82 -14.60
C PHE A 63 -4.80 14.93 -13.23
N TRP A 64 -4.49 16.01 -12.47
CA TRP A 64 -4.96 16.12 -11.09
C TRP A 64 -6.42 16.57 -10.98
N ASP A 65 -6.77 17.68 -11.63
CA ASP A 65 -8.09 18.28 -11.49
C ASP A 65 -9.18 17.58 -12.32
N THR A 66 -8.82 16.92 -13.43
CA THR A 66 -9.81 16.26 -14.29
C THR A 66 -9.83 14.76 -14.06
N LEU A 67 -8.68 14.07 -14.24
CA LEU A 67 -8.63 12.62 -14.21
C LEU A 67 -8.73 12.07 -12.77
N ILE A 68 -7.81 12.47 -11.91
CA ILE A 68 -7.71 11.92 -10.55
C ILE A 68 -8.91 12.34 -9.69
N LYS A 69 -9.35 13.60 -9.78
CA LYS A 69 -10.54 14.07 -9.07
C LYS A 69 -11.80 13.32 -9.48
N LYS A 70 -11.91 12.94 -10.76
CA LYS A 70 -13.05 12.15 -11.25
C LYS A 70 -13.02 10.71 -10.74
N ILE A 71 -11.85 10.10 -10.62
CA ILE A 71 -11.68 8.73 -10.12
C ILE A 71 -11.89 8.64 -8.61
N LEU A 72 -11.28 9.56 -7.86
CA LEU A 72 -11.34 9.54 -6.39
C LEU A 72 -12.66 10.09 -5.82
N HIS A 73 -13.43 10.88 -6.59
CA HIS A 73 -14.62 11.62 -6.14
C HIS A 73 -14.34 12.66 -5.02
N HIS A 74 -13.07 12.91 -4.71
CA HIS A 74 -12.61 13.94 -3.76
C HIS A 74 -11.33 14.60 -4.28
N PRO A 75 -10.94 15.77 -3.74
CA PRO A 75 -9.74 16.46 -4.19
C PRO A 75 -8.49 15.59 -3.99
N PRO A 76 -7.53 15.63 -4.94
CA PRO A 76 -6.30 14.86 -4.82
C PRO A 76 -5.48 15.30 -3.60
N PRO A 77 -4.71 14.40 -2.97
CA PRO A 77 -3.82 14.75 -1.87
C PRO A 77 -2.81 15.83 -2.29
N VAL A 78 -2.77 16.93 -1.53
CA VAL A 78 -1.91 18.09 -1.84
C VAL A 78 -0.44 17.70 -2.00
N LEU A 79 0.04 16.77 -1.19
CA LEU A 79 1.41 16.26 -1.28
C LEU A 79 1.75 15.64 -2.64
N LEU A 80 0.85 14.90 -3.26
CA LEU A 80 1.09 14.28 -4.57
C LEU A 80 1.17 15.34 -5.67
N VAL A 81 0.32 16.37 -5.60
CA VAL A 81 0.35 17.50 -6.52
C VAL A 81 1.67 18.28 -6.38
N GLN A 82 2.12 18.53 -5.15
CA GLN A 82 3.39 19.20 -4.89
C GLN A 82 4.59 18.38 -5.36
N LEU A 83 4.63 17.06 -5.08
CA LEU A 83 5.70 16.17 -5.54
C LEU A 83 5.78 16.13 -7.08
N SER A 84 4.65 16.08 -7.78
CA SER A 84 4.63 16.12 -9.23
C SER A 84 5.18 17.45 -9.77
N SER A 85 4.87 18.57 -9.10
CA SER A 85 5.40 19.88 -9.48
C SER A 85 6.91 19.99 -9.24
N ILE A 86 7.41 19.47 -8.11
CA ILE A 86 8.86 19.40 -7.83
C ILE A 86 9.56 18.55 -8.89
N PHE A 87 8.98 17.41 -9.28
CA PHE A 87 9.53 16.56 -10.33
C PHE A 87 9.63 17.30 -11.67
N VAL A 88 8.59 18.03 -12.07
CA VAL A 88 8.61 18.86 -13.29
C VAL A 88 9.68 19.95 -13.21
N ILE A 89 9.85 20.58 -12.05
CA ILE A 89 10.91 21.60 -11.85
C ILE A 89 12.30 20.96 -12.04
N ILE A 90 12.55 19.80 -11.45
CA ILE A 90 13.83 19.06 -11.60
C ILE A 90 14.09 18.75 -13.08
N LEU A 91 13.07 18.23 -13.79
CA LEU A 91 13.18 17.96 -15.23
C LEU A 91 13.48 19.21 -16.04
N THR A 92 12.83 20.33 -15.71
CA THR A 92 13.04 21.62 -16.39
C THR A 92 14.47 22.13 -16.16
N LEU A 93 14.97 22.06 -14.92
CA LEU A 93 16.34 22.44 -14.59
C LEU A 93 17.37 21.54 -15.29
N SER A 94 17.10 20.23 -15.34
CA SER A 94 17.96 19.27 -16.07
C SER A 94 17.97 19.55 -17.57
N ALA A 95 16.83 19.91 -18.15
CA ALA A 95 16.74 20.30 -19.56
C ALA A 95 17.53 21.57 -19.83
N ILE A 96 17.46 22.57 -18.96
CA ILE A 96 18.25 23.81 -19.07
C ILE A 96 19.75 23.48 -19.00
N ALA A 97 20.17 22.68 -18.02
CA ALA A 97 21.58 22.29 -17.88
C ALA A 97 22.11 21.58 -19.14
N HIS A 98 21.30 20.71 -19.73
CA HIS A 98 21.72 19.95 -20.92
C HIS A 98 21.64 20.78 -22.21
N PHE A 99 20.51 21.42 -22.49
CA PHE A 99 20.27 22.07 -23.78
C PHE A 99 20.82 23.48 -23.86
N VAL A 100 20.91 24.20 -22.75
CA VAL A 100 21.41 25.61 -22.72
C VAL A 100 22.89 25.64 -22.33
N PHE A 101 23.29 24.87 -21.30
CA PHE A 101 24.68 24.86 -20.82
C PHE A 101 25.53 23.71 -21.38
N HIS A 102 24.93 22.83 -22.20
CA HIS A 102 25.60 21.68 -22.83
C HIS A 102 26.25 20.71 -21.84
N GLU A 103 25.73 20.66 -20.60
CA GLU A 103 26.20 19.71 -19.61
C GLU A 103 25.85 18.28 -20.03
N PRO A 104 26.76 17.31 -19.83
CA PRO A 104 26.49 15.92 -20.20
C PRO A 104 25.37 15.32 -19.35
N LEU A 105 24.45 14.62 -20.01
CA LEU A 105 23.34 13.92 -19.30
C LEU A 105 23.82 12.92 -18.26
N THR A 106 25.01 12.35 -18.45
CA THR A 106 25.60 11.39 -17.51
C THR A 106 25.81 12.01 -16.11
N THR A 107 26.24 13.26 -16.04
CA THR A 107 26.41 13.99 -14.76
C THR A 107 25.06 14.20 -14.07
N LEU A 108 24.04 14.60 -14.84
CA LEU A 108 22.69 14.81 -14.32
C LEU A 108 22.06 13.50 -13.83
N ILE A 109 22.21 12.42 -14.60
CA ILE A 109 21.71 11.08 -14.23
C ILE A 109 22.43 10.55 -12.98
N ALA A 110 23.75 10.76 -12.87
CA ALA A 110 24.51 10.34 -11.68
C ALA A 110 24.03 11.06 -10.41
N ALA A 111 23.83 12.38 -10.49
CA ALA A 111 23.30 13.17 -9.38
C ALA A 111 21.85 12.76 -9.01
N ALA A 112 20.99 12.60 -10.02
CA ALA A 112 19.62 12.14 -9.83
C ALA A 112 19.55 10.72 -9.27
N GLY A 113 20.48 9.83 -9.68
CA GLY A 113 20.57 8.45 -9.20
C GLY A 113 20.84 8.37 -7.70
N GLY A 114 21.75 9.18 -7.19
CA GLY A 114 22.04 9.26 -5.76
C GLY A 114 20.82 9.70 -4.93
N LEU A 115 20.13 10.75 -5.38
CA LEU A 115 18.90 11.21 -4.74
C LEU A 115 17.77 10.17 -4.88
N GLY A 116 17.62 9.55 -6.06
CA GLY A 116 16.62 8.52 -6.32
C GLY A 116 16.80 7.29 -5.45
N PHE A 117 18.04 6.90 -5.17
CA PHE A 117 18.36 5.80 -4.26
C PHE A 117 17.86 6.09 -2.83
N VAL A 118 18.15 7.27 -2.29
CA VAL A 118 17.69 7.68 -0.95
C VAL A 118 16.16 7.74 -0.89
N LEU A 119 15.53 8.32 -1.89
CA LEU A 119 14.06 8.39 -1.98
C LEU A 119 13.43 7.00 -2.15
N GLY A 120 14.08 6.11 -2.92
CA GLY A 120 13.64 4.73 -3.08
C GLY A 120 13.55 3.98 -1.76
N PHE A 121 14.56 4.11 -0.91
CA PHE A 121 14.51 3.54 0.45
C PHE A 121 13.40 4.15 1.31
N ALA A 122 13.19 5.46 1.21
CA ALA A 122 12.15 6.14 1.98
C ALA A 122 10.73 5.65 1.64
N VAL A 123 10.48 5.26 0.37
CA VAL A 123 9.16 4.79 -0.09
C VAL A 123 9.06 3.27 -0.21
N GLN A 124 10.11 2.52 0.09
CA GLN A 124 10.16 1.06 -0.06
C GLN A 124 8.96 0.35 0.59
N GLY A 125 8.59 0.74 1.81
CA GLY A 125 7.47 0.14 2.52
C GLY A 125 6.12 0.34 1.81
N LEU A 126 5.90 1.50 1.21
CA LEU A 126 4.67 1.77 0.43
C LEU A 126 4.61 0.91 -0.83
N ILE A 127 5.75 0.73 -1.49
CA ILE A 127 5.85 -0.12 -2.68
C ILE A 127 5.57 -1.57 -2.33
N LEU A 128 6.15 -2.06 -1.23
CA LEU A 128 5.89 -3.41 -0.72
C LEU A 128 4.42 -3.62 -0.37
N ASP A 129 3.77 -2.66 0.30
CA ASP A 129 2.34 -2.74 0.63
C ASP A 129 1.48 -2.83 -0.64
N LEU A 130 1.78 -2.03 -1.66
CA LEU A 130 1.06 -2.02 -2.93
C LEU A 130 1.15 -3.38 -3.64
N PHE A 131 2.37 -3.91 -3.82
CA PHE A 131 2.56 -5.19 -4.50
C PHE A 131 2.01 -6.37 -3.68
N SER A 132 2.10 -6.31 -2.35
CA SER A 132 1.47 -7.28 -1.47
C SER A 132 -0.05 -7.26 -1.57
N GLY A 133 -0.65 -6.07 -1.64
CA GLY A 133 -2.10 -5.92 -1.85
C GLY A 133 -2.55 -6.49 -3.20
N LEU A 134 -1.75 -6.28 -4.25
CA LEU A 134 -2.01 -6.87 -5.56
C LEU A 134 -1.90 -8.41 -5.52
N ALA A 135 -0.85 -8.95 -4.89
CA ALA A 135 -0.66 -10.40 -4.73
C ALA A 135 -1.83 -11.04 -3.96
N ILE A 136 -2.27 -10.44 -2.85
CA ILE A 136 -3.44 -10.92 -2.08
C ILE A 136 -4.70 -10.97 -2.97
N GLN A 137 -4.91 -9.96 -3.82
CA GLN A 137 -6.08 -9.91 -4.69
C GLN A 137 -6.01 -10.92 -5.86
N MET A 138 -4.81 -11.23 -6.35
CA MET A 138 -4.59 -12.21 -7.42
C MET A 138 -4.66 -13.65 -6.89
N ASP A 139 -3.90 -13.98 -5.86
CA ASP A 139 -3.77 -15.34 -5.31
C ASP A 139 -4.92 -15.72 -4.40
N ARG A 140 -5.59 -14.73 -3.80
CA ARG A 140 -6.75 -14.87 -2.91
C ARG A 140 -6.54 -15.90 -1.80
N PRO A 141 -5.48 -15.81 -0.99
CA PRO A 141 -5.27 -16.69 0.14
C PRO A 141 -6.39 -16.61 1.19
N PHE A 142 -7.12 -15.51 1.18
CA PHE A 142 -8.35 -15.27 1.92
C PHE A 142 -9.25 -14.28 1.14
N LYS A 143 -10.52 -14.23 1.52
CA LYS A 143 -11.53 -13.32 0.94
C LYS A 143 -12.14 -12.46 2.03
N VAL A 144 -12.83 -11.39 1.64
CA VAL A 144 -13.68 -10.61 2.55
C VAL A 144 -14.73 -11.55 3.14
N GLY A 145 -14.86 -11.52 4.46
CA GLY A 145 -15.70 -12.42 5.24
C GLY A 145 -14.98 -13.61 5.88
N ASP A 146 -13.81 -14.01 5.39
CA ASP A 146 -13.04 -15.12 5.96
C ASP A 146 -12.50 -14.75 7.34
N PHE A 147 -12.45 -15.73 8.25
CA PHE A 147 -11.73 -15.63 9.50
C PHE A 147 -10.29 -16.09 9.31
N ILE A 148 -9.36 -15.18 9.59
CA ILE A 148 -7.93 -15.46 9.49
C ILE A 148 -7.22 -15.21 10.82
N ASN A 149 -6.13 -15.92 11.02
CA ASN A 149 -5.16 -15.66 12.06
C ASN A 149 -3.85 -15.25 11.41
N CYS A 150 -3.37 -14.06 11.74
CA CYS A 150 -2.02 -13.61 11.45
C CYS A 150 -1.32 -13.28 12.76
N HIS A 151 0.00 -13.44 12.83
CA HIS A 151 0.75 -13.19 14.06
C HIS A 151 1.30 -11.76 14.04
N ASN A 152 1.26 -11.07 15.18
CA ASN A 152 1.95 -9.78 15.31
C ASN A 152 3.47 -9.98 15.42
N ARG A 153 4.24 -8.88 15.43
CA ARG A 153 5.71 -8.90 15.51
C ARG A 153 6.25 -9.59 16.76
N PHE A 154 5.43 -9.78 17.78
CA PHE A 154 5.77 -10.44 19.04
C PHE A 154 5.33 -11.90 19.06
N GLY A 155 4.76 -12.41 17.96
CA GLY A 155 4.28 -13.79 17.86
C GLY A 155 2.88 -14.00 18.42
N GLU A 156 2.18 -12.94 18.86
CA GLU A 156 0.81 -13.04 19.34
C GLU A 156 -0.16 -13.19 18.16
N ALA A 157 -1.13 -14.09 18.33
CA ALA A 157 -2.15 -14.35 17.34
C ALA A 157 -3.13 -13.17 17.24
N MET A 158 -3.32 -12.66 16.02
CA MET A 158 -4.37 -11.69 15.69
C MET A 158 -5.44 -12.42 14.89
N ILE A 159 -6.52 -12.78 15.55
CA ILE A 159 -7.65 -13.48 14.93
C ILE A 159 -8.76 -12.50 14.65
N GLY A 160 -9.24 -12.48 13.40
CA GLY A 160 -10.33 -11.61 13.00
C GLY A 160 -10.93 -11.96 11.65
N ARG A 161 -12.12 -11.44 11.42
CA ARG A 161 -12.80 -11.52 10.14
C ARG A 161 -12.27 -10.44 9.20
N VAL A 162 -11.92 -10.79 7.98
CA VAL A 162 -11.51 -9.85 6.95
C VAL A 162 -12.72 -9.00 6.55
N GLU A 163 -12.66 -7.71 6.83
CA GLU A 163 -13.73 -6.76 6.46
C GLU A 163 -13.46 -6.14 5.10
N GLU A 164 -12.21 -5.76 4.83
CA GLU A 164 -11.83 -5.10 3.59
C GLU A 164 -10.34 -5.31 3.31
N THR A 165 -9.99 -5.47 2.04
CA THR A 165 -8.59 -5.42 1.57
C THR A 165 -8.46 -4.28 0.56
N THR A 166 -7.70 -3.25 0.94
CA THR A 166 -7.36 -2.11 0.09
C THR A 166 -6.02 -2.34 -0.62
N TRP A 167 -5.57 -1.38 -1.42
CA TRP A 167 -4.26 -1.45 -2.09
C TRP A 167 -3.07 -1.48 -1.11
N ARG A 168 -3.23 -0.96 0.11
CA ARG A 168 -2.15 -0.87 1.10
C ARG A 168 -2.40 -1.71 2.35
N THR A 169 -3.63 -1.82 2.80
CA THR A 169 -3.98 -2.42 4.11
C THR A 169 -5.13 -3.40 3.99
N THR A 170 -5.11 -4.40 4.85
CA THR A 170 -6.24 -5.28 5.13
C THR A 170 -6.81 -4.95 6.51
N ARG A 171 -8.12 -4.84 6.61
CA ARG A 171 -8.85 -4.54 7.84
C ARG A 171 -9.46 -5.81 8.39
N LEU A 172 -9.17 -6.09 9.66
CA LEU A 172 -9.67 -7.25 10.38
C LEU A 172 -10.59 -6.79 11.51
N TRP A 173 -11.78 -7.35 11.56
CA TRP A 173 -12.69 -7.21 12.69
C TRP A 173 -12.43 -8.33 13.69
N THR A 174 -11.91 -7.99 14.87
CA THR A 174 -11.52 -8.96 15.89
C THR A 174 -12.69 -9.38 16.77
N THR A 175 -12.53 -10.47 17.50
CA THR A 175 -13.48 -10.98 18.50
C THR A 175 -13.76 -9.99 19.62
N ASP A 176 -12.79 -9.11 19.93
CA ASP A 176 -12.90 -8.04 20.93
C ASP A 176 -13.66 -6.80 20.43
N ARG A 177 -14.28 -6.93 19.24
CA ARG A 177 -14.99 -5.83 18.54
C ARG A 177 -14.11 -4.63 18.20
N ASN A 178 -12.84 -4.86 17.98
CA ASN A 178 -11.90 -3.86 17.49
C ASN A 178 -11.61 -4.06 16.01
N MET A 179 -11.34 -2.96 15.30
CA MET A 179 -10.82 -3.03 13.94
C MET A 179 -9.31 -2.93 13.98
N VAL A 180 -8.63 -3.97 13.53
CA VAL A 180 -7.18 -4.00 13.36
C VAL A 180 -6.86 -3.73 11.90
N ILE A 181 -5.99 -2.75 11.66
CA ILE A 181 -5.55 -2.35 10.30
C ILE A 181 -4.13 -2.86 10.14
N VAL A 182 -3.95 -3.82 9.23
CA VAL A 182 -2.67 -4.48 9.00
C VAL A 182 -2.14 -4.09 7.62
N PRO A 183 -0.89 -3.62 7.49
CA PRO A 183 -0.25 -3.41 6.20
C PRO A 183 -0.19 -4.71 5.38
N ASN A 184 -0.47 -4.64 4.08
CA ASN A 184 -0.50 -5.84 3.24
C ASN A 184 0.86 -6.55 3.18
N SER A 185 1.96 -5.78 3.14
CA SER A 185 3.32 -6.32 3.19
C SER A 185 3.58 -7.15 4.44
N TYR A 186 2.96 -6.78 5.55
CA TYR A 186 3.07 -7.51 6.79
C TYR A 186 2.34 -8.86 6.70
N ILE A 187 1.12 -8.88 6.19
CA ILE A 187 0.34 -10.12 6.01
C ILE A 187 1.07 -11.10 5.09
N THR A 188 1.62 -10.62 3.96
CA THR A 188 2.32 -11.48 3.01
C THR A 188 3.67 -12.00 3.52
N SER A 189 4.25 -11.35 4.53
CA SER A 189 5.53 -11.77 5.15
C SER A 189 5.35 -12.68 6.37
N THR A 190 4.12 -12.93 6.81
CA THR A 190 3.82 -13.78 7.97
C THR A 190 3.06 -15.05 7.56
N ILE A 191 2.99 -16.00 8.49
CA ILE A 191 2.12 -17.19 8.31
C ILE A 191 0.69 -16.75 8.58
N VAL A 192 -0.18 -16.97 7.60
CA VAL A 192 -1.61 -16.72 7.71
C VAL A 192 -2.34 -18.07 7.75
N THR A 193 -3.12 -18.29 8.80
CA THR A 193 -4.04 -19.43 8.87
C THR A 193 -5.44 -18.95 8.52
N ASN A 194 -6.02 -19.48 7.45
CA ASN A 194 -7.40 -19.21 7.08
C ASN A 194 -8.31 -20.31 7.68
N TYR A 195 -9.16 -19.93 8.62
CA TYR A 195 -10.09 -20.85 9.27
C TYR A 195 -11.37 -21.09 8.44
N SER A 196 -11.61 -20.32 7.42
CA SER A 196 -12.76 -20.46 6.53
C SER A 196 -12.45 -21.31 5.29
N MET A 197 -11.19 -21.76 5.11
CA MET A 197 -10.76 -22.56 3.96
C MET A 197 -10.04 -23.84 4.43
N PRO A 198 -10.16 -24.96 3.70
CA PRO A 198 -10.96 -25.23 2.49
C PRO A 198 -12.47 -25.40 2.75
N GLY A 199 -12.89 -25.36 3.99
CA GLY A 199 -14.29 -25.43 4.44
C GLY A 199 -14.47 -24.65 5.73
N VAL A 200 -15.71 -24.31 6.05
CA VAL A 200 -16.06 -23.50 7.24
C VAL A 200 -15.89 -24.22 8.58
N GLN A 201 -15.27 -25.40 8.60
CA GLN A 201 -15.11 -26.23 9.81
C GLN A 201 -13.69 -26.11 10.35
N ALA A 202 -13.47 -25.19 11.28
CA ALA A 202 -12.18 -25.05 11.96
C ALA A 202 -12.12 -25.95 13.21
N ARG A 203 -11.00 -26.67 13.35
CA ARG A 203 -10.75 -27.51 14.53
C ARG A 203 -10.18 -26.69 15.68
N PHE A 204 -10.81 -26.82 16.84
CA PHE A 204 -10.33 -26.24 18.09
C PHE A 204 -10.06 -27.33 19.11
N GLU A 205 -9.13 -27.04 20.01
CA GLU A 205 -8.71 -27.98 21.07
C GLU A 205 -8.58 -27.22 22.39
N LEU A 206 -9.22 -27.76 23.42
CA LEU A 206 -9.08 -27.30 24.80
C LEU A 206 -8.36 -28.36 25.61
N LYS A 207 -7.35 -27.95 26.39
CA LYS A 207 -6.64 -28.84 27.31
C LYS A 207 -7.17 -28.65 28.71
N TYR A 208 -7.50 -29.77 29.36
CA TYR A 208 -7.83 -29.82 30.78
C TYR A 208 -6.93 -30.81 31.47
N THR A 209 -6.43 -30.49 32.67
CA THR A 209 -5.71 -31.40 33.56
C THR A 209 -6.63 -31.69 34.72
N LEU A 210 -6.87 -33.00 34.98
CA LEU A 210 -7.65 -33.47 36.12
C LEU A 210 -6.76 -34.30 37.03
N ASP A 211 -7.02 -34.17 38.33
CA ASP A 211 -6.36 -34.95 39.37
C ASP A 211 -6.56 -36.46 39.14
N PHE A 212 -5.60 -37.28 39.57
CA PHE A 212 -5.61 -38.73 39.40
C PHE A 212 -6.73 -39.44 40.20
N SER A 213 -7.38 -38.75 41.14
CA SER A 213 -8.53 -39.30 41.87
C SER A 213 -9.73 -39.61 40.98
N ILE A 214 -9.80 -39.02 39.79
CA ILE A 214 -10.89 -39.23 38.83
C ILE A 214 -10.47 -40.26 37.79
N HIS A 215 -11.22 -41.38 37.76
CA HIS A 215 -10.97 -42.45 36.78
C HIS A 215 -11.15 -41.95 35.35
N SER A 216 -10.18 -42.24 34.46
CA SER A 216 -10.09 -41.64 33.12
C SER A 216 -11.31 -41.92 32.25
N GLU A 217 -11.90 -43.10 32.31
CA GLU A 217 -13.12 -43.41 31.54
C GLU A 217 -14.30 -42.54 31.96
N ARG A 218 -14.44 -42.27 33.27
CA ARG A 218 -15.48 -41.38 33.79
C ARG A 218 -15.26 -39.95 33.37
N ALA A 219 -14.03 -39.48 33.41
CA ALA A 219 -13.65 -38.12 32.93
C ALA A 219 -13.98 -37.94 31.44
N ILE A 220 -13.58 -38.90 30.60
CA ILE A 220 -13.87 -38.89 29.15
C ILE A 220 -15.37 -38.92 28.90
N GLY A 221 -16.12 -39.72 29.66
CA GLY A 221 -17.59 -39.78 29.55
C GLY A 221 -18.26 -38.45 29.86
N ILE A 222 -17.85 -37.78 30.94
CA ILE A 222 -18.38 -36.46 31.34
C ILE A 222 -18.03 -35.38 30.28
N PHE A 223 -16.78 -35.33 29.84
CA PHE A 223 -16.37 -34.35 28.83
C PHE A 223 -17.07 -34.55 27.49
N ASN A 224 -17.23 -35.83 27.05
CA ASN A 224 -17.96 -36.12 25.83
C ASN A 224 -19.44 -35.77 25.93
N ALA A 225 -20.07 -36.02 27.08
CA ALA A 225 -21.46 -35.64 27.32
C ALA A 225 -21.63 -34.09 27.28
N ALA A 226 -20.73 -33.36 27.94
CA ALA A 226 -20.74 -31.90 27.94
C ALA A 226 -20.52 -31.31 26.55
N LEU A 227 -19.58 -31.87 25.75
CA LEU A 227 -19.35 -31.49 24.37
C LEU A 227 -20.56 -31.72 23.47
N LEU A 228 -21.26 -32.86 23.66
CA LEU A 228 -22.46 -33.18 22.86
C LEU A 228 -23.65 -32.31 23.27
N ASP A 229 -23.79 -31.96 24.54
CA ASP A 229 -24.84 -31.08 25.03
C ASP A 229 -24.66 -29.62 24.51
N SER A 230 -23.40 -29.23 24.30
CA SER A 230 -23.05 -27.93 23.77
C SER A 230 -23.19 -27.81 22.23
N VAL A 231 -23.47 -28.90 21.51
CA VAL A 231 -23.68 -28.88 20.05
C VAL A 231 -24.91 -28.06 19.70
N GLY A 232 -24.74 -27.08 18.79
CA GLY A 232 -25.85 -26.23 18.41
C GLY A 232 -25.44 -25.12 17.43
N SER A 233 -26.36 -24.24 17.12
CA SER A 233 -26.18 -23.16 16.12
C SER A 233 -25.08 -22.14 16.46
N LYS A 234 -24.67 -22.08 17.74
CA LYS A 234 -23.57 -21.23 18.22
C LYS A 234 -22.50 -22.00 18.99
N GLY A 235 -22.52 -23.32 18.89
CA GLY A 235 -21.60 -24.21 19.57
C GLY A 235 -20.87 -25.12 18.60
N PRO A 236 -20.24 -26.18 19.15
CA PRO A 236 -19.59 -27.20 18.33
C PRO A 236 -20.53 -27.82 17.30
N LEU A 237 -19.95 -28.12 16.13
CA LEU A 237 -20.66 -28.83 15.06
C LEU A 237 -20.90 -30.30 15.47
N ALA A 238 -22.03 -30.87 15.03
CA ALA A 238 -22.33 -32.30 15.25
C ALA A 238 -21.44 -33.20 14.40
N ASP A 239 -21.03 -32.74 13.23
CA ASP A 239 -20.14 -33.41 12.29
C ASP A 239 -19.04 -32.44 11.82
N PRO A 240 -17.76 -32.78 12.01
CA PRO A 240 -17.21 -33.97 12.68
C PRO A 240 -17.52 -34.00 14.18
N ARG A 241 -17.85 -35.21 14.68
CA ARG A 241 -18.29 -35.40 16.07
C ARG A 241 -17.21 -34.95 17.08
N PRO A 242 -17.55 -34.08 18.04
CA PRO A 242 -16.65 -33.72 19.13
C PRO A 242 -16.21 -34.95 19.94
N LYS A 243 -14.96 -34.94 20.41
CA LYS A 243 -14.40 -36.03 21.17
C LYS A 243 -13.34 -35.61 22.17
N THR A 244 -13.24 -36.33 23.26
CA THR A 244 -12.19 -36.18 24.28
C THR A 244 -11.13 -37.25 24.11
N ILE A 245 -9.86 -36.87 24.20
CA ILE A 245 -8.71 -37.75 24.08
C ILE A 245 -7.82 -37.56 25.31
N LEU A 246 -7.43 -38.65 25.98
CA LEU A 246 -6.36 -38.60 26.97
C LEU A 246 -5.03 -38.52 26.22
N THR A 247 -4.29 -37.43 26.42
CA THR A 247 -3.03 -37.15 25.67
C THR A 247 -1.78 -37.46 26.47
N GLY A 248 -1.89 -37.53 27.80
CA GLY A 248 -0.76 -37.82 28.66
C GLY A 248 -1.05 -37.58 30.14
N VAL A 249 0.00 -37.61 30.92
CA VAL A 249 -0.02 -37.34 32.36
C VAL A 249 1.15 -36.37 32.67
N ASN A 250 0.95 -35.50 33.63
CA ASN A 250 1.97 -34.60 34.16
C ASN A 250 1.98 -34.68 35.71
N SER A 251 2.77 -33.87 36.40
CA SER A 251 2.83 -33.78 37.86
C SER A 251 1.48 -33.47 38.51
N ASP A 252 0.61 -32.77 37.83
CA ASP A 252 -0.65 -32.23 38.35
C ASP A 252 -1.85 -33.11 38.04
N GLY A 253 -1.67 -34.12 37.15
CA GLY A 253 -2.74 -35.04 36.81
C GLY A 253 -2.73 -35.56 35.38
N ALA A 254 -3.86 -36.11 34.98
CA ALA A 254 -4.11 -36.59 33.64
C ALA A 254 -4.57 -35.46 32.71
N VAL A 255 -3.94 -35.35 31.52
CA VAL A 255 -4.19 -34.29 30.54
C VAL A 255 -5.15 -34.77 29.47
N TYR A 256 -6.29 -34.14 29.41
CA TYR A 256 -7.34 -34.41 28.44
C TYR A 256 -7.38 -33.32 27.38
N LEU A 257 -7.57 -33.70 26.11
CA LEU A 257 -7.73 -32.82 24.97
C LEU A 257 -9.17 -32.97 24.47
N LEU A 258 -9.94 -31.90 24.61
CA LEU A 258 -11.28 -31.78 24.07
C LEU A 258 -11.18 -31.21 22.66
N ARG A 259 -11.46 -32.05 21.67
CA ARG A 259 -11.41 -31.69 20.27
C ARG A 259 -12.82 -31.48 19.73
N TYR A 260 -13.06 -30.31 19.14
CA TYR A 260 -14.32 -29.93 18.53
C TYR A 260 -14.13 -29.06 17.31
N TYR A 261 -15.17 -28.92 16.54
CA TYR A 261 -15.16 -28.11 15.33
C TYR A 261 -16.19 -27.00 15.45
N LEU A 262 -15.82 -25.79 15.01
CA LEU A 262 -16.70 -24.64 14.99
C LEU A 262 -16.74 -24.08 13.56
N ASP A 263 -17.86 -23.45 13.24
CA ASP A 263 -17.93 -22.53 12.12
C ASP A 263 -17.47 -21.15 12.61
N PRO A 264 -16.30 -20.66 12.18
CA PRO A 264 -15.78 -19.38 12.64
C PRO A 264 -16.57 -18.17 12.11
N THR A 265 -17.54 -18.38 11.23
CA THR A 265 -18.38 -17.31 10.66
C THR A 265 -19.63 -17.04 11.48
N LEU A 266 -19.99 -17.92 12.42
CA LEU A 266 -21.11 -17.79 13.34
C LEU A 266 -20.71 -17.08 14.63
#